data_329bf137f5c9a73c639ba61b7f00ac03
#
_entry.id   329bf137f5c9a73c639ba61b7f00ac03
#
_cell.length_a   1.000
_cell.length_b   1.000
_cell.length_c   1.000
_cell.angle_alpha   90.00
_cell.angle_beta   90.00
_cell.angle_gamma   90.00
#
_symmetry.space_group_name_H-M   'P 1'
#
loop_
_entity.id
_entity.type
_entity.pdbx_description
1 polymer ?
#
loop_
_entity_poly.entity_id
_entity_poly.type
_entity_poly.pdbx_seq_one_letter_code
_entity_poly.pdbx_strand_id
1 'polypeptide(L)'
;MKPSAFLINVARGAVVDEGALIRALEEKRIAGAGLDVFVQEPLPPDSRFYELPNVIFSPHISGEMPDYESLATEIFCENLRRYAAGEPFLHEVDKGKEY
;
A
#
# COMPACT_ATOMS: atom_id res chain seq x y z
N MET A 1 -2.35 18.25 -8.80
CA MET A 1 -3.04 17.22 -9.63
C MET A 1 -4.19 17.90 -10.38
N LYS A 2 -4.72 17.26 -11.45
CA LYS A 2 -5.92 17.75 -12.15
C LYS A 2 -7.16 17.54 -11.28
N PRO A 3 -8.21 18.37 -11.36
CA PRO A 3 -9.44 18.15 -10.59
C PRO A 3 -10.15 16.83 -10.90
N SER A 4 -9.91 16.26 -12.08
CA SER A 4 -10.43 14.94 -12.48
C SER A 4 -9.56 13.76 -12.05
N ALA A 5 -8.45 13.99 -11.35
CA ALA A 5 -7.54 12.91 -10.96
C ALA A 5 -8.02 12.20 -9.71
N PHE A 6 -7.73 10.89 -9.65
CA PHE A 6 -7.84 10.06 -8.45
C PHE A 6 -6.44 9.81 -7.88
N LEU A 7 -6.32 9.81 -6.55
CA LEU A 7 -5.13 9.35 -5.85
C LEU A 7 -5.37 7.91 -5.39
N ILE A 8 -4.43 7.01 -5.70
CA ILE A 8 -4.46 5.62 -5.21
C ILE A 8 -3.23 5.38 -4.34
N ASN A 9 -3.43 4.91 -3.11
CA ASN A 9 -2.35 4.51 -2.21
C ASN A 9 -2.56 3.08 -1.70
N VAL A 10 -1.76 2.16 -2.19
CA VAL A 10 -1.68 0.75 -1.80
C VAL A 10 -0.28 0.40 -1.28
N ALA A 11 0.52 1.40 -0.94
CA ALA A 11 1.89 1.23 -0.49
C ALA A 11 2.02 1.34 1.04
N ARG A 12 2.10 2.57 1.55
CA ARG A 12 2.13 2.86 3.00
C ARG A 12 1.44 4.21 3.26
N GLY A 13 0.76 4.34 4.40
CA GLY A 13 0.07 5.58 4.78
C GLY A 13 1.00 6.78 4.83
N ALA A 14 2.19 6.61 5.39
CA ALA A 14 3.19 7.67 5.57
C ALA A 14 3.75 8.28 4.27
N VAL A 15 3.49 7.69 3.09
CA VAL A 15 3.92 8.28 1.81
C VAL A 15 3.01 9.42 1.34
N VAL A 16 1.89 9.64 2.04
CA VAL A 16 0.92 10.70 1.74
C VAL A 16 0.66 11.52 3.00
N ASP A 17 0.67 12.85 2.89
CA ASP A 17 0.15 13.72 3.95
C ASP A 17 -1.39 13.60 3.98
N GLU A 18 -1.91 12.82 4.94
CA GLU A 18 -3.35 12.57 5.09
C GLU A 18 -4.14 13.86 5.32
N GLY A 19 -3.61 14.79 6.10
CA GLY A 19 -4.26 16.08 6.33
C GLY A 19 -4.40 16.90 5.07
N ALA A 20 -3.37 16.92 4.22
CA ALA A 20 -3.43 17.58 2.92
C ALA A 20 -4.37 16.85 1.94
N LEU A 21 -4.40 15.52 1.99
CA LEU A 21 -5.30 14.71 1.17
C LEU A 21 -6.77 14.96 1.53
N ILE A 22 -7.12 14.94 2.82
CA ILE A 22 -8.47 15.22 3.32
C ILE A 22 -8.94 16.59 2.82
N ARG A 23 -8.13 17.64 3.02
CA ARG A 23 -8.47 19.00 2.51
C ARG A 23 -8.68 19.01 1.00
N ALA A 24 -7.83 18.33 0.23
CA ALA A 24 -7.97 18.27 -1.23
C ALA A 24 -9.24 17.57 -1.69
N LEU A 25 -9.70 16.56 -0.94
CA LEU A 25 -10.94 15.82 -1.22
C LEU A 25 -12.18 16.64 -0.83
N GLU A 26 -12.18 17.28 0.34
CA GLU A 26 -13.25 18.17 0.82
C GLU A 26 -13.47 19.34 -0.12
N GLU A 27 -12.39 19.97 -0.56
CA GLU A 27 -12.41 21.13 -1.47
C GLU A 27 -12.59 20.70 -2.95
N LYS A 28 -12.74 19.40 -3.23
CA LYS A 28 -12.87 18.85 -4.59
C LYS A 28 -11.74 19.25 -5.53
N ARG A 29 -10.53 19.43 -4.99
CA ARG A 29 -9.32 19.71 -5.79
C ARG A 29 -8.83 18.51 -6.57
N ILE A 30 -9.28 17.30 -6.16
CA ILE A 30 -9.16 16.04 -6.90
C ILE A 30 -10.51 15.33 -6.89
N ALA A 31 -10.71 14.42 -7.83
CA ALA A 31 -11.99 13.71 -7.98
C ALA A 31 -12.27 12.75 -6.83
N GLY A 32 -11.25 12.07 -6.31
CA GLY A 32 -11.40 11.12 -5.22
C GLY A 32 -10.10 10.41 -4.87
N ALA A 33 -10.20 9.45 -3.93
CA ALA A 33 -9.08 8.60 -3.56
C ALA A 33 -9.51 7.15 -3.34
N GLY A 34 -8.56 6.22 -3.61
CA GLY A 34 -8.62 4.81 -3.23
C GLY A 34 -7.45 4.52 -2.27
N LEU A 35 -7.77 4.11 -1.04
CA LEU A 35 -6.77 3.98 0.03
C LEU A 35 -6.87 2.58 0.65
N ASP A 36 -5.76 1.85 0.63
CA ASP A 36 -5.67 0.57 1.36
C ASP A 36 -4.84 0.71 2.64
N VAL A 37 -4.13 1.82 2.79
CA VAL A 37 -3.16 2.06 3.87
C VAL A 37 -3.33 3.44 4.47
N PHE A 38 -3.05 3.56 5.79
CA PHE A 38 -3.18 4.78 6.57
C PHE A 38 -1.96 4.98 7.47
N VAL A 39 -1.76 6.21 7.94
CA VAL A 39 -0.69 6.53 8.90
C VAL A 39 -0.92 5.81 10.22
N GLN A 40 -2.18 5.71 10.65
CA GLN A 40 -2.57 4.92 11.81
C GLN A 40 -3.48 3.77 11.36
N GLU A 41 -3.09 2.57 11.67
CA GLU A 41 -3.84 1.34 11.39
C GLU A 41 -4.06 0.53 12.68
N PRO A 42 -5.29 0.05 12.94
CA PRO A 42 -6.51 0.26 12.16
C PRO A 42 -6.92 1.73 12.09
N LEU A 43 -7.58 2.14 10.97
CA LEU A 43 -8.08 3.50 10.81
C LEU A 43 -8.97 3.89 12.00
N PRO A 44 -8.68 4.98 12.74
CA PRO A 44 -9.45 5.40 13.89
C PRO A 44 -10.92 5.62 13.55
N PRO A 45 -11.87 5.25 14.45
CA PRO A 45 -13.30 5.33 14.17
C PRO A 45 -13.84 6.76 13.99
N ASP A 46 -13.08 7.77 14.43
CA ASP A 46 -13.37 9.19 14.27
C ASP A 46 -12.66 9.82 13.06
N SER A 47 -12.03 9.00 12.22
CA SER A 47 -11.33 9.49 11.04
C SER A 47 -12.27 10.17 10.05
N ARG A 48 -11.84 11.33 9.55
CA ARG A 48 -12.56 12.10 8.53
C ARG A 48 -12.76 11.34 7.21
N PHE A 49 -11.92 10.35 6.92
CA PHE A 49 -12.06 9.54 5.71
C PHE A 49 -13.41 8.81 5.64
N TYR A 50 -14.02 8.45 6.78
CA TYR A 50 -15.35 7.82 6.80
C TYR A 50 -16.47 8.73 6.32
N GLU A 51 -16.29 10.04 6.38
CA GLU A 51 -17.29 11.04 6.02
C GLU A 51 -17.17 11.50 4.57
N LEU A 52 -16.09 11.15 3.87
CA LEU A 52 -15.80 11.62 2.52
C LEU A 52 -16.45 10.71 1.46
N PRO A 53 -17.46 11.21 0.70
CA PRO A 53 -18.19 10.40 -0.26
C PRO A 53 -17.38 10.04 -1.52
N ASN A 54 -16.23 10.67 -1.71
CA ASN A 54 -15.32 10.47 -2.84
C ASN A 54 -14.07 9.68 -2.44
N VAL A 55 -14.15 8.90 -1.36
CA VAL A 55 -13.09 7.98 -0.92
C VAL A 55 -13.63 6.57 -0.89
N ILE A 56 -12.86 5.63 -1.44
CA ILE A 56 -13.02 4.19 -1.20
C ILE A 56 -11.79 3.71 -0.45
N PHE A 57 -11.97 2.81 0.51
CA PHE A 57 -10.83 2.28 1.24
C PHE A 57 -11.05 0.82 1.68
N SER A 58 -9.95 0.15 1.97
CA SER A 58 -9.87 -1.22 2.46
C SER A 58 -8.84 -1.31 3.60
N PRO A 59 -8.91 -2.34 4.45
CA PRO A 59 -8.12 -2.41 5.67
C PRO A 59 -6.75 -3.09 5.46
N HIS A 60 -5.92 -2.55 4.56
CA HIS A 60 -4.57 -3.01 4.25
C HIS A 60 -4.55 -4.48 3.74
N ILE A 61 -5.40 -4.77 2.76
CA ILE A 61 -5.60 -6.11 2.20
C ILE A 61 -5.37 -6.16 0.68
N SER A 62 -4.91 -5.07 0.06
CA SER A 62 -4.73 -5.02 -1.41
C SER A 62 -3.68 -6.00 -1.95
N GLY A 63 -2.82 -6.52 -1.08
CA GLY A 63 -1.85 -7.56 -1.41
C GLY A 63 -2.38 -8.99 -1.25
N GLU A 64 -3.57 -9.19 -0.71
CA GLU A 64 -4.14 -10.51 -0.54
C GLU A 64 -4.57 -11.10 -1.89
N MET A 65 -4.14 -12.32 -2.14
CA MET A 65 -4.51 -13.10 -3.32
C MET A 65 -4.64 -14.57 -2.94
N PRO A 66 -5.49 -15.36 -3.61
CA PRO A 66 -5.75 -16.76 -3.25
C PRO A 66 -4.50 -17.64 -3.14
N ASP A 67 -3.50 -17.39 -3.97
CA ASP A 67 -2.28 -18.21 -4.05
C ASP A 67 -1.06 -17.54 -3.37
N TYR A 68 -1.26 -16.49 -2.55
CA TYR A 68 -0.17 -15.72 -1.94
C TYR A 68 0.82 -16.60 -1.17
N GLU A 69 0.29 -17.44 -0.26
CA GLU A 69 1.12 -18.32 0.58
C GLU A 69 1.91 -19.34 -0.25
N SER A 70 1.28 -19.91 -1.29
CA SER A 70 1.92 -20.87 -2.20
C SER A 70 3.07 -20.21 -2.95
N LEU A 71 2.83 -19.06 -3.57
CA LEU A 71 3.84 -18.31 -4.31
C LEU A 71 4.99 -17.84 -3.42
N ALA A 72 4.68 -17.33 -2.22
CA ALA A 72 5.70 -16.94 -1.25
C ALA A 72 6.56 -18.13 -0.81
N THR A 73 5.94 -19.28 -0.60
CA THR A 73 6.63 -20.54 -0.24
C THR A 73 7.53 -21.02 -1.36
N GLU A 74 7.09 -20.96 -2.61
CA GLU A 74 7.91 -21.33 -3.77
C GLU A 74 9.18 -20.47 -3.88
N ILE A 75 9.04 -19.15 -3.75
CA ILE A 75 10.18 -18.22 -3.75
C ILE A 75 11.13 -18.52 -2.59
N PHE A 76 10.58 -18.76 -1.39
CA PHE A 76 11.38 -19.12 -0.22
C PHE A 76 12.16 -20.42 -0.43
N CYS A 77 11.51 -21.48 -0.92
CA CYS A 77 12.15 -22.76 -1.20
C CYS A 77 13.25 -22.65 -2.26
N GLU A 78 13.02 -21.85 -3.30
CA GLU A 78 14.04 -21.60 -4.31
C GLU A 78 15.24 -20.85 -3.72
N ASN A 79 15.02 -19.82 -2.91
CA ASN A 79 16.10 -19.11 -2.23
C ASN A 79 16.87 -20.01 -1.24
N LEU A 80 16.21 -20.95 -0.60
CA LEU A 80 16.88 -21.92 0.26
C LEU A 80 17.80 -22.87 -0.52
N ARG A 81 17.37 -23.32 -1.71
CA ARG A 81 18.23 -24.12 -2.61
C ARG A 81 19.46 -23.29 -3.08
N ARG A 82 19.23 -22.05 -3.46
CA ARG A 82 20.31 -21.13 -3.88
C ARG A 82 21.30 -20.89 -2.75
N TYR A 83 20.81 -20.68 -1.53
CA TYR A 83 21.66 -20.54 -0.35
C TYR A 83 22.56 -21.78 -0.16
N ALA A 84 21.99 -22.96 -0.24
CA ALA A 84 22.73 -24.21 -0.09
C ALA A 84 23.75 -24.45 -1.21
N ALA A 85 23.50 -23.90 -2.41
CA ALA A 85 24.40 -23.99 -3.58
C ALA A 85 25.43 -22.84 -3.64
N GLY A 86 25.35 -21.83 -2.75
CA GLY A 86 26.20 -20.63 -2.80
C GLY A 86 25.86 -19.69 -3.98
N GLU A 87 24.63 -19.76 -4.48
CA GLU A 87 24.12 -18.91 -5.56
C GLU A 87 23.47 -17.62 -5.02
N PRO A 88 23.40 -16.55 -5.84
CA PRO A 88 22.69 -15.32 -5.46
C PRO A 88 21.20 -15.57 -5.19
N PHE A 89 20.63 -14.85 -4.21
CA PHE A 89 19.18 -14.89 -3.95
C PHE A 89 18.37 -14.26 -5.09
N LEU A 90 17.11 -14.71 -5.19
CA LEU A 90 16.09 -14.01 -5.96
C LEU A 90 15.52 -12.87 -5.10
N HIS A 91 15.22 -11.74 -5.73
CA HIS A 91 14.57 -10.60 -5.06
C HIS A 91 15.29 -10.10 -3.81
N GLU A 92 16.62 -10.06 -3.85
CA GLU A 92 17.42 -9.52 -2.76
C GLU A 92 17.16 -8.03 -2.59
N VAL A 93 16.80 -7.62 -1.36
CA VAL A 93 16.55 -6.21 -1.03
C VAL A 93 17.89 -5.50 -0.81
N ASP A 94 18.14 -4.45 -1.59
CA ASP A 94 19.26 -3.53 -1.37
C ASP A 94 18.95 -2.64 -0.15
N LYS A 95 19.57 -2.95 0.99
CA LYS A 95 19.35 -2.19 2.24
C LYS A 95 19.76 -0.72 2.14
N GLY A 96 20.60 -0.34 1.18
CA GLY A 96 20.99 1.05 0.94
C GLY A 96 19.94 1.84 0.17
N LYS A 97 19.10 1.16 -0.61
CA LYS A 97 18.02 1.74 -1.40
C LYS A 97 16.63 1.47 -0.80
N GLU A 98 16.55 0.58 0.18
CA GLU A 98 15.31 0.15 0.87
C GLU A 98 14.29 -0.58 -0.04
N TYR A 99 14.71 -1.08 -1.22
CA TYR A 99 13.89 -1.91 -2.11
C TYR A 99 14.72 -2.87 -2.94
#